data_a38d18b5b0591ef22253eee96f9e78a0
#
_entry.id   a38d18b5b0591ef22253eee96f9e78a0
#
_cell.length_a   1.000
_cell.length_b   1.000
_cell.length_c   1.000
_cell.angle_alpha   90.00
_cell.angle_beta   90.00
_cell.angle_gamma   90.00
#
_symmetry.space_group_name_H-M   'P 1'
#
loop_
_entity.id
_entity.type
_entity.pdbx_description
1 polymer ?
#
loop_
_entity_poly.entity_id
_entity_poly.type
_entity_poly.pdbx_seq_one_letter_code
_entity_poly.pdbx_strand_id
1 'polypeptide(L)'
;MRRLVFIFIFTGWMILGFNSTPSVLAVDADGFSEILEKIDKLVCANPEQISQYYSSELVIMIDDKRALLENLIKDYRQMMSELVGMKCRMKRKVLAGWKGDQVGYVLVDEQISVIAENVHIDERQHSVCSYMFSKEKDGWKISLEHCSSLPDYSIRPGEDALYYFHNPVY
;
A
#
# COMPACT_ATOMS: atom_id res chain seq x y z
N MET A 1 -26.74 -37.74 -67.47
CA MET A 1 -26.34 -36.57 -66.79
C MET A 1 -26.61 -36.75 -65.31
N ARG A 2 -25.56 -37.06 -64.51
CA ARG A 2 -25.64 -37.27 -63.07
C ARG A 2 -25.19 -36.00 -62.40
N ARG A 3 -26.08 -35.30 -61.65
CA ARG A 3 -25.77 -34.14 -60.83
C ARG A 3 -25.24 -34.65 -59.47
N LEU A 4 -23.98 -34.39 -59.21
CA LEU A 4 -23.35 -34.54 -57.88
C LEU A 4 -23.77 -33.36 -57.03
N VAL A 5 -24.47 -33.66 -55.94
CA VAL A 5 -24.77 -32.67 -54.85
C VAL A 5 -23.64 -32.77 -53.83
N PHE A 6 -22.84 -31.71 -53.75
CA PHE A 6 -21.84 -31.54 -52.68
C PHE A 6 -22.54 -31.02 -51.42
N ILE A 7 -22.61 -31.86 -50.41
CA ILE A 7 -23.05 -31.46 -49.06
C ILE A 7 -21.82 -30.95 -48.33
N PHE A 8 -21.77 -29.63 -48.15
CA PHE A 8 -20.79 -29.03 -47.25
C PHE A 8 -21.26 -29.21 -45.80
N ILE A 9 -20.58 -30.09 -45.07
CA ILE A 9 -20.73 -30.20 -43.61
C ILE A 9 -19.88 -29.11 -42.98
N PHE A 10 -20.52 -28.03 -42.57
CA PHE A 10 -19.90 -27.00 -41.71
C PHE A 10 -19.80 -27.57 -40.29
N THR A 11 -18.64 -28.14 -39.92
CA THR A 11 -18.31 -28.43 -38.54
C THR A 11 -17.99 -27.10 -37.85
N GLY A 12 -19.00 -26.56 -37.17
CA GLY A 12 -18.83 -25.40 -36.29
C GLY A 12 -17.93 -25.76 -35.12
N TRP A 13 -16.70 -25.29 -35.17
CA TRP A 13 -15.85 -25.26 -34.00
C TRP A 13 -16.40 -24.20 -33.03
N MET A 14 -17.14 -24.65 -32.01
CA MET A 14 -17.42 -23.82 -30.83
C MET A 14 -16.10 -23.59 -30.13
N ILE A 15 -15.52 -22.42 -30.37
CA ILE A 15 -14.46 -21.90 -29.54
C ILE A 15 -15.14 -21.49 -28.22
N LEU A 16 -15.12 -22.40 -27.25
CA LEU A 16 -15.36 -22.07 -25.85
C LEU A 16 -14.24 -21.16 -25.42
N GLY A 17 -14.45 -19.85 -25.58
CA GLY A 17 -13.63 -18.81 -25.01
C GLY A 17 -13.67 -18.94 -23.48
N PHE A 18 -12.67 -19.59 -22.90
CA PHE A 18 -12.38 -19.48 -21.48
C PHE A 18 -12.00 -18.03 -21.21
N ASN A 19 -13.01 -17.21 -20.90
CA ASN A 19 -12.78 -15.97 -20.20
C ASN A 19 -12.36 -16.33 -18.75
N SER A 20 -11.14 -16.82 -18.60
CA SER A 20 -10.46 -16.80 -17.32
C SER A 20 -10.09 -15.32 -17.05
N THR A 21 -11.05 -14.57 -16.49
CA THR A 21 -10.65 -13.38 -15.72
C THR A 21 -9.58 -13.87 -14.76
N PRO A 22 -8.35 -13.32 -14.80
CA PRO A 22 -7.40 -13.60 -13.74
C PRO A 22 -8.07 -13.14 -12.46
N SER A 23 -8.57 -14.08 -11.67
CA SER A 23 -8.85 -13.81 -10.28
C SER A 23 -7.49 -13.40 -9.72
N VAL A 24 -7.32 -12.11 -9.43
CA VAL A 24 -6.23 -11.64 -8.60
C VAL A 24 -6.50 -12.28 -7.24
N LEU A 25 -6.04 -13.52 -7.11
CA LEU A 25 -6.04 -14.22 -5.86
C LEU A 25 -5.18 -13.39 -4.92
N ALA A 26 -5.76 -12.98 -3.81
CA ALA A 26 -5.03 -12.52 -2.65
C ALA A 26 -4.16 -13.69 -2.19
N VAL A 27 -3.01 -13.87 -2.83
CA VAL A 27 -2.13 -14.99 -2.62
C VAL A 27 -1.05 -14.56 -1.66
N ASP A 28 -1.11 -15.18 -0.47
CA ASP A 28 -0.02 -15.35 0.50
C ASP A 28 0.77 -14.07 0.85
N ALA A 29 0.05 -12.98 1.08
CA ALA A 29 0.60 -11.76 1.67
C ALA A 29 0.75 -11.86 3.20
N ASP A 30 0.32 -12.98 3.80
CA ASP A 30 0.22 -13.15 5.25
C ASP A 30 1.54 -12.88 5.96
N GLY A 31 2.65 -13.41 5.46
CA GLY A 31 3.96 -13.16 6.04
C GLY A 31 4.43 -11.70 5.93
N PHE A 32 4.04 -10.97 4.90
CA PHE A 32 4.35 -9.55 4.75
C PHE A 32 3.44 -8.67 5.60
N SER A 33 2.17 -9.04 5.73
CA SER A 33 1.24 -8.38 6.65
C SER A 33 1.74 -8.42 8.08
N GLU A 34 2.30 -9.55 8.54
CA GLU A 34 2.90 -9.67 9.87
C GLU A 34 4.10 -8.71 10.07
N ILE A 35 4.93 -8.51 9.03
CA ILE A 35 6.04 -7.56 9.08
C ILE A 35 5.50 -6.14 9.22
N LEU A 36 4.52 -5.77 8.42
CA LEU A 36 3.89 -4.46 8.48
C LEU A 36 3.23 -4.20 9.84
N GLU A 37 2.53 -5.19 10.41
CA GLU A 37 1.96 -5.08 11.75
C GLU A 37 3.00 -4.88 12.86
N LYS A 38 4.19 -5.48 12.72
CA LYS A 38 5.30 -5.25 13.67
C LYS A 38 5.83 -3.83 13.55
N ILE A 39 5.97 -3.32 12.32
CA ILE A 39 6.35 -1.92 12.06
C ILE A 39 5.33 -0.99 12.68
N ASP A 40 4.02 -1.22 12.49
CA ASP A 40 2.94 -0.39 13.03
C ASP A 40 3.00 -0.26 14.54
N LYS A 41 3.29 -1.35 15.24
CA LYS A 41 3.45 -1.36 16.69
C LYS A 41 4.67 -0.56 17.14
N LEU A 42 5.73 -0.54 16.33
CA LEU A 42 6.99 0.11 16.67
C LEU A 42 7.01 1.60 16.33
N VAL A 43 6.39 2.01 15.24
CA VAL A 43 6.38 3.42 14.79
C VAL A 43 5.93 4.35 15.91
N CYS A 44 4.93 3.97 16.69
CA CYS A 44 4.35 4.79 17.75
C CYS A 44 4.87 4.46 19.15
N ALA A 45 5.79 3.49 19.29
CA ALA A 45 6.33 3.07 20.58
C ALA A 45 7.86 3.17 20.63
N ASN A 46 8.54 2.73 19.59
CA ASN A 46 10.00 2.72 19.49
C ASN A 46 10.43 2.78 18.01
N PRO A 47 10.34 3.96 17.38
CA PRO A 47 10.59 4.10 15.94
C PRO A 47 12.00 3.69 15.50
N GLU A 48 12.99 3.72 16.40
CA GLU A 48 14.36 3.26 16.09
C GLU A 48 14.40 1.81 15.65
N GLN A 49 13.52 0.99 16.20
CA GLN A 49 13.51 -0.45 15.93
C GLN A 49 12.89 -0.81 14.59
N ILE A 50 12.25 0.13 13.89
CA ILE A 50 11.68 -0.20 12.56
C ILE A 50 12.78 -0.48 11.53
N SER A 51 13.96 0.10 11.69
CA SER A 51 15.09 -0.08 10.76
C SER A 51 15.46 -1.54 10.51
N GLN A 52 15.22 -2.43 11.48
CA GLN A 52 15.47 -3.85 11.33
C GLN A 52 14.61 -4.55 10.27
N TYR A 53 13.51 -3.94 9.84
CA TYR A 53 12.60 -4.47 8.81
C TYR A 53 12.88 -3.91 7.42
N TYR A 54 13.81 -2.97 7.30
CA TYR A 54 14.15 -2.34 6.05
C TYR A 54 15.51 -2.78 5.54
N SER A 55 15.64 -2.89 4.21
CA SER A 55 16.89 -3.21 3.53
C SER A 55 17.87 -2.04 3.61
N SER A 56 19.18 -2.34 3.55
CA SER A 56 20.21 -1.32 3.40
C SER A 56 20.13 -0.57 2.06
N GLU A 57 19.49 -1.16 1.05
CA GLU A 57 19.27 -0.56 -0.28
C GLU A 57 17.88 0.03 -0.45
N LEU A 58 17.24 0.37 0.67
CA LEU A 58 15.88 0.89 0.71
C LEU A 58 15.67 2.14 -0.14
N VAL A 59 14.58 2.17 -0.89
CA VAL A 59 14.04 3.36 -1.55
C VAL A 59 12.68 3.68 -0.94
N ILE A 60 12.52 4.90 -0.45
CA ILE A 60 11.23 5.41 0.04
C ILE A 60 10.79 6.56 -0.85
N MET A 61 9.55 6.49 -1.31
CA MET A 61 8.87 7.56 -2.05
C MET A 61 7.55 7.87 -1.35
N ILE A 62 7.35 9.12 -0.98
CA ILE A 62 6.09 9.61 -0.42
C ILE A 62 5.59 10.70 -1.35
N ASP A 63 4.46 10.44 -1.99
CA ASP A 63 3.94 11.21 -3.11
C ASP A 63 5.02 11.31 -4.21
N ASP A 64 5.49 12.51 -4.53
CA ASP A 64 6.52 12.78 -5.54
C ASP A 64 7.94 12.93 -4.96
N LYS A 65 8.11 12.70 -3.64
CA LYS A 65 9.37 12.99 -2.93
C LYS A 65 10.06 11.73 -2.44
N ARG A 66 11.38 11.69 -2.63
CA ARG A 66 12.22 10.69 -1.98
C ARG A 66 12.43 11.04 -0.51
N ALA A 67 12.19 10.07 0.36
CA ALA A 67 12.46 10.17 1.79
C ALA A 67 13.63 9.27 2.19
N LEU A 68 14.24 9.60 3.33
CA LEU A 68 15.25 8.77 3.99
C LEU A 68 14.67 8.21 5.27
N LEU A 69 14.88 6.92 5.52
CA LEU A 69 14.36 6.24 6.71
C LEU A 69 14.79 6.92 8.01
N GLU A 70 16.06 7.38 8.07
CA GLU A 70 16.59 8.11 9.23
C GLU A 70 15.83 9.39 9.54
N ASN A 71 15.39 10.12 8.49
CA ASN A 71 14.61 11.33 8.67
C ASN A 71 13.20 10.98 9.17
N LEU A 72 12.56 9.95 8.62
CA LEU A 72 11.25 9.50 9.10
C LEU A 72 11.32 9.07 10.58
N ILE A 73 12.34 8.31 10.97
CA ILE A 73 12.55 7.93 12.37
C ILE A 73 12.73 9.16 13.26
N LYS A 74 13.52 10.14 12.79
CA LYS A 74 13.72 11.39 13.52
C LYS A 74 12.41 12.17 13.70
N ASP A 75 11.61 12.26 12.64
CA ASP A 75 10.31 12.96 12.66
C ASP A 75 9.33 12.26 13.62
N TYR A 76 9.24 10.93 13.59
CA TYR A 76 8.44 10.17 14.55
C TYR A 76 8.90 10.40 16.00
N ARG A 77 10.21 10.41 16.25
CA ARG A 77 10.76 10.67 17.58
C ARG A 77 10.42 12.09 18.06
N GLN A 78 10.59 13.08 17.18
CA GLN A 78 10.24 14.45 17.49
C GLN A 78 8.76 14.58 17.83
N MET A 79 7.89 14.03 17.00
CA MET A 79 6.45 14.00 17.24
C MET A 79 6.11 13.37 18.60
N MET A 80 6.71 12.23 18.94
CA MET A 80 6.52 11.56 20.23
C MET A 80 6.98 12.41 21.41
N SER A 81 8.02 13.26 21.26
CA SER A 81 8.53 14.13 22.32
C SER A 81 7.68 15.39 22.52
N GLU A 82 7.02 15.86 21.48
CA GLU A 82 6.23 17.11 21.50
C GLU A 82 4.76 16.87 21.86
N LEU A 83 4.23 15.68 21.56
CA LEU A 83 2.82 15.36 21.71
C LEU A 83 2.57 14.57 23.01
N VAL A 84 2.04 15.26 24.02
CA VAL A 84 1.71 14.66 25.32
C VAL A 84 0.48 13.74 25.18
N GLY A 85 0.57 12.54 25.75
CA GLY A 85 -0.52 11.56 25.71
C GLY A 85 -0.84 11.08 24.29
N MET A 86 0.13 11.15 23.38
CA MET A 86 -0.04 10.74 21.99
C MET A 86 -0.55 9.31 21.87
N LYS A 87 -1.64 9.15 21.15
CA LYS A 87 -2.18 7.87 20.72
C LYS A 87 -2.07 7.80 19.21
N CYS A 88 -1.30 6.86 18.74
CA CYS A 88 -1.10 6.60 17.32
C CYS A 88 -1.75 5.27 16.97
N ARG A 89 -2.47 5.26 15.88
CA ARG A 89 -3.12 4.06 15.37
C ARG A 89 -2.91 3.96 13.87
N MET A 90 -2.33 2.87 13.46
CA MET A 90 -2.25 2.49 12.05
C MET A 90 -3.26 1.39 11.75
N LYS A 91 -3.93 1.50 10.61
CA LYS A 91 -4.79 0.47 10.06
C LYS A 91 -4.35 0.23 8.63
N ARG A 92 -4.10 -1.02 8.30
CA ARG A 92 -3.79 -1.44 6.95
C ARG A 92 -4.77 -2.49 6.46
N LYS A 93 -5.18 -2.35 5.21
CA LYS A 93 -5.96 -3.34 4.50
C LYS A 93 -5.19 -3.74 3.25
N VAL A 94 -4.80 -5.00 3.16
CA VAL A 94 -4.16 -5.54 1.96
C VAL A 94 -5.16 -5.54 0.81
N LEU A 95 -4.81 -4.87 -0.28
CA LEU A 95 -5.59 -4.79 -1.51
C LEU A 95 -5.13 -5.84 -2.52
N ALA A 96 -3.82 -6.06 -2.60
CA ALA A 96 -3.18 -7.05 -3.46
C ALA A 96 -1.83 -7.45 -2.88
N GLY A 97 -1.34 -8.62 -3.22
CA GLY A 97 -0.01 -9.06 -2.83
C GLY A 97 0.45 -10.26 -3.63
N TRP A 98 1.76 -10.41 -3.70
CA TRP A 98 2.41 -11.54 -4.32
C TRP A 98 3.75 -11.82 -3.62
N LYS A 99 4.08 -13.10 -3.47
CA LYS A 99 5.32 -13.56 -2.85
C LYS A 99 6.00 -14.59 -3.74
N GLY A 100 7.20 -14.28 -4.19
CA GLY A 100 8.08 -15.21 -4.87
C GLY A 100 9.19 -15.72 -3.95
N ASP A 101 10.19 -16.36 -4.51
CA ASP A 101 11.29 -16.96 -3.74
C ASP A 101 12.24 -15.92 -3.15
N GLN A 102 12.50 -14.83 -3.86
CA GLN A 102 13.49 -13.80 -3.51
C GLN A 102 12.89 -12.41 -3.36
N VAL A 103 11.77 -12.15 -4.00
CA VAL A 103 11.08 -10.86 -3.97
C VAL A 103 9.59 -11.07 -3.81
N GLY A 104 8.91 -10.07 -3.28
CA GLY A 104 7.47 -10.01 -3.20
C GLY A 104 6.99 -8.59 -3.03
N TYR A 105 5.69 -8.38 -3.12
CA TYR A 105 5.10 -7.07 -2.88
C TYR A 105 3.73 -7.19 -2.22
N VAL A 106 3.33 -6.11 -1.57
CA VAL A 106 1.95 -5.88 -1.16
C VAL A 106 1.53 -4.45 -1.49
N LEU A 107 0.29 -4.32 -1.89
CA LEU A 107 -0.42 -3.05 -2.02
C LEU A 107 -1.40 -2.96 -0.86
N VAL A 108 -1.37 -1.87 -0.12
CA VAL A 108 -2.21 -1.66 1.05
C VAL A 108 -2.94 -0.32 1.00
N ASP A 109 -4.15 -0.31 1.51
CA ASP A 109 -4.87 0.87 1.93
C ASP A 109 -4.47 1.14 3.38
N GLU A 110 -3.89 2.29 3.65
CA GLU A 110 -3.30 2.64 4.93
C GLU A 110 -3.97 3.88 5.51
N GLN A 111 -4.37 3.79 6.76
CA GLN A 111 -4.92 4.90 7.54
C GLN A 111 -4.10 5.10 8.81
N ILE A 112 -3.55 6.28 8.95
CA ILE A 112 -2.84 6.71 10.16
C ILE A 112 -3.71 7.72 10.89
N SER A 113 -3.86 7.55 12.20
CA SER A 113 -4.46 8.57 13.05
C SER A 113 -3.59 8.84 14.25
N VAL A 114 -3.35 10.12 14.52
CA VAL A 114 -2.60 10.62 15.67
C VAL A 114 -3.50 11.53 16.47
N ILE A 115 -3.63 11.25 17.76
CA ILE A 115 -4.40 12.05 18.72
C ILE A 115 -3.45 12.42 19.86
N ALA A 116 -3.43 13.69 20.27
CA ALA A 116 -2.64 14.17 21.41
C ALA A 116 -3.51 15.01 22.34
N GLU A 117 -3.19 14.94 23.65
CA GLU A 117 -3.98 15.62 24.68
C GLU A 117 -3.66 17.12 24.79
N ASN A 118 -2.41 17.49 24.51
CA ASN A 118 -1.93 18.88 24.63
C ASN A 118 -2.22 19.74 23.39
N VAL A 119 -2.63 19.13 22.31
CA VAL A 119 -2.98 19.81 21.06
C VAL A 119 -4.23 19.14 20.52
N HIS A 120 -5.21 19.92 20.08
CA HIS A 120 -6.40 19.35 19.41
C HIS A 120 -6.05 18.88 17.99
N ILE A 121 -5.09 17.93 17.91
CA ILE A 121 -4.74 17.29 16.67
C ILE A 121 -5.56 15.99 16.59
N ASP A 122 -6.46 15.92 15.64
CA ASP A 122 -7.03 14.67 15.12
C ASP A 122 -6.57 14.59 13.66
N GLU A 123 -5.29 14.28 13.50
CA GLU A 123 -4.70 14.18 12.17
C GLU A 123 -4.95 12.76 11.65
N ARG A 124 -5.63 12.69 10.50
CA ARG A 124 -5.90 11.45 9.80
C ARG A 124 -5.29 11.54 8.42
N GLN A 125 -4.37 10.65 8.17
CA GLN A 125 -3.80 10.48 6.84
C GLN A 125 -4.32 9.18 6.25
N HIS A 126 -4.76 9.24 5.00
CA HIS A 126 -5.15 8.10 4.19
C HIS A 126 -4.25 8.00 2.97
N SER A 127 -3.65 6.84 2.76
CA SER A 127 -2.69 6.61 1.69
C SER A 127 -2.90 5.24 1.06
N VAL A 128 -2.52 5.12 -0.20
CA VAL A 128 -2.30 3.81 -0.82
C VAL A 128 -0.81 3.60 -0.94
N CYS A 129 -0.31 2.53 -0.33
CA CYS A 129 1.11 2.24 -0.25
C CYS A 129 1.44 0.92 -0.92
N SER A 130 2.54 0.91 -1.68
CA SER A 130 3.16 -0.28 -2.26
C SER A 130 4.46 -0.57 -1.51
N TYR A 131 4.57 -1.78 -0.98
CA TYR A 131 5.78 -2.27 -0.34
C TYR A 131 6.37 -3.40 -1.17
N MET A 132 7.62 -3.27 -1.59
CA MET A 132 8.39 -4.39 -2.14
C MET A 132 9.29 -4.97 -1.05
N PHE A 133 9.34 -6.28 -1.01
CA PHE A 133 10.15 -7.05 -0.10
C PHE A 133 11.23 -7.79 -0.88
N SER A 134 12.45 -7.81 -0.33
CA SER A 134 13.55 -8.65 -0.77
C SER A 134 13.91 -9.63 0.33
N LYS A 135 14.30 -10.85 -0.06
CA LYS A 135 14.75 -11.87 0.86
C LYS A 135 16.24 -11.71 1.10
N GLU A 136 16.61 -11.39 2.33
CA GLU A 136 17.99 -11.29 2.79
C GLU A 136 18.37 -12.49 3.68
N LYS A 137 19.60 -12.53 4.16
CA LYS A 137 20.09 -13.66 4.99
C LYS A 137 19.34 -13.82 6.30
N ASP A 138 18.87 -12.71 6.87
CA ASP A 138 18.16 -12.63 8.16
C ASP A 138 16.64 -12.49 8.00
N GLY A 139 16.11 -12.66 6.79
CA GLY A 139 14.68 -12.67 6.52
C GLY A 139 14.23 -11.72 5.43
N TRP A 140 12.95 -11.48 5.41
CA TRP A 140 12.35 -10.54 4.45
C TRP A 140 12.48 -9.11 4.95
N LYS A 141 12.96 -8.21 4.07
CA LYS A 141 13.12 -6.78 4.33
C LYS A 141 12.37 -5.96 3.29
N ILE A 142 11.87 -4.80 3.69
CA ILE A 142 11.31 -3.83 2.76
C ILE A 142 12.44 -3.17 2.00
N SER A 143 12.45 -3.30 0.68
CA SER A 143 13.43 -2.71 -0.22
C SER A 143 12.89 -1.50 -0.98
N LEU A 144 11.55 -1.39 -1.09
CA LEU A 144 10.89 -0.21 -1.61
C LEU A 144 9.60 0.04 -0.85
N GLU A 145 9.38 1.28 -0.50
CA GLU A 145 8.12 1.80 0.02
C GLU A 145 7.69 2.98 -0.86
N HIS A 146 6.50 2.91 -1.40
CA HIS A 146 5.92 4.01 -2.16
C HIS A 146 4.50 4.25 -1.67
N CYS A 147 4.28 5.41 -1.10
CA CYS A 147 2.98 5.84 -0.59
C CYS A 147 2.48 7.05 -1.37
N SER A 148 1.22 7.01 -1.75
CA SER A 148 0.50 8.14 -2.32
C SER A 148 -0.63 8.54 -1.38
N SER A 149 -0.58 9.78 -0.91
CA SER A 149 -1.62 10.33 -0.05
C SER A 149 -2.92 10.47 -0.85
N LEU A 150 -4.00 9.98 -0.27
CA LEU A 150 -5.34 10.20 -0.82
C LEU A 150 -5.87 11.51 -0.25
N PRO A 151 -6.43 12.38 -1.09
CA PRO A 151 -7.08 13.59 -0.60
C PRO A 151 -8.25 13.20 0.28
N ASP A 152 -8.39 13.87 1.41
CA ASP A 152 -9.57 13.73 2.25
C ASP A 152 -10.76 14.42 1.56
N TYR A 153 -11.58 13.64 0.89
CA TYR A 153 -12.79 14.11 0.22
C TYR A 153 -13.96 14.35 1.17
N SER A 154 -13.77 14.21 2.48
CA SER A 154 -14.77 14.59 3.45
C SER A 154 -14.88 16.11 3.52
N ILE A 155 -15.45 16.71 2.46
CA ILE A 155 -15.79 18.13 2.45
C ILE A 155 -16.87 18.32 3.50
N ARG A 156 -16.56 19.08 4.54
CA ARG A 156 -17.59 19.62 5.40
C ARG A 156 -18.40 20.64 4.59
N PRO A 157 -19.73 20.63 4.68
CA PRO A 157 -20.55 21.66 4.02
C PRO A 157 -20.05 23.07 4.43
N GLY A 158 -19.52 23.83 3.47
CA GLY A 158 -18.97 25.17 3.67
C GLY A 158 -17.44 25.28 3.61
N GLU A 159 -16.70 24.20 3.53
CA GLU A 159 -15.27 24.23 3.25
C GLU A 159 -15.00 24.26 1.74
N ASP A 160 -14.11 25.17 1.38
CA ASP A 160 -13.87 25.71 0.05
C ASP A 160 -13.71 24.65 -1.06
N ALA A 161 -14.59 24.68 -2.04
CA ALA A 161 -14.43 23.98 -3.32
C ALA A 161 -13.12 24.39 -4.06
N LEU A 162 -12.49 25.49 -3.68
CA LEU A 162 -11.21 25.95 -4.22
C LEU A 162 -10.04 24.98 -3.96
N TYR A 163 -10.11 24.17 -2.91
CA TYR A 163 -9.08 23.15 -2.64
C TYR A 163 -8.93 22.17 -3.82
N TYR A 164 -10.03 21.75 -4.45
CA TYR A 164 -10.00 20.83 -5.59
C TYR A 164 -9.52 21.47 -6.89
N PHE A 165 -9.66 22.77 -7.06
CA PHE A 165 -9.14 23.47 -8.23
C PHE A 165 -7.62 23.65 -8.16
N HIS A 166 -7.04 23.68 -6.96
CA HIS A 166 -5.59 23.85 -6.76
C HIS A 166 -4.85 22.53 -6.64
N ASN A 167 -5.57 21.43 -6.36
CA ASN A 167 -5.02 20.08 -6.27
C ASN A 167 -5.83 19.14 -7.17
N PRO A 168 -5.73 19.30 -8.51
CA PRO A 168 -6.41 18.39 -9.41
C PRO A 168 -5.88 16.98 -9.20
N VAL A 169 -6.79 16.05 -8.90
CA VAL A 169 -6.48 14.61 -8.86
C VAL A 169 -6.48 14.14 -10.30
N TYR A 170 -5.32 13.83 -10.84
CA TYR A 170 -5.15 13.20 -12.14
C TYR A 170 -4.80 11.74 -11.97
#